data_33c5687ba75beb4af9f86e094094f861
#
_entry.id   33c5687ba75beb4af9f86e094094f861
#
_cell.length_a   1.000
_cell.length_b   1.000
_cell.length_c   1.000
_cell.angle_alpha   90.00
_cell.angle_beta   90.00
_cell.angle_gamma   90.00
#
_symmetry.space_group_name_H-M   'P 1'
#
loop_
_entity.id
_entity.type
_entity.pdbx_description
1 polymer ?
#
loop_
_entity_poly.entity_id
_entity_poly.type
_entity_poly.pdbx_seq_one_letter_code
_entity_poly.pdbx_strand_id
1 'polypeptide(L)'
;MRRILPVLFGVLLTMQLGAQETLFNNLDVTGAFGSVIIETGSINGEIGADVGGGGALVMSPIFVGGYGMGTKYPTHTITQGDDAGNYDIKFGHGGLWLGIAPKSDKLIHFYGSTKIGWGKARLRQNKDNIFTDRVFVLTPELGLELNLTEWLKLGFTAGYRWVNGVTQLQELDNDDFSSPIGVLTFRMGGFEDDF
;
A
#
# COMPACT_ATOMS: atom_id res chain seq x y z
N MET A 1 38.23 -0.66 37.47
CA MET A 1 36.86 -1.03 37.07
C MET A 1 36.47 -0.63 35.62
N ARG A 2 37.37 0.01 34.82
CA ARG A 2 37.05 0.55 33.49
C ARG A 2 37.32 -0.38 32.27
N ARG A 3 37.85 -1.61 32.55
CA ARG A 3 38.21 -2.58 31.48
C ARG A 3 37.31 -3.81 31.40
N ILE A 4 36.30 -3.93 32.24
CA ILE A 4 35.38 -5.09 32.25
C ILE A 4 34.17 -4.84 31.32
N LEU A 5 33.80 -3.58 31.04
CA LEU A 5 32.65 -3.21 30.23
C LEU A 5 32.72 -3.69 28.76
N PRO A 6 33.88 -3.57 28.04
CA PRO A 6 33.97 -4.07 26.66
C PRO A 6 33.96 -5.60 26.56
N VAL A 7 34.41 -6.32 27.60
CA VAL A 7 34.38 -7.79 27.62
C VAL A 7 32.94 -8.29 27.82
N LEU A 8 32.17 -7.63 28.66
CA LEU A 8 30.75 -7.97 28.88
C LEU A 8 29.91 -7.72 27.61
N PHE A 9 30.22 -6.66 26.85
CA PHE A 9 29.54 -6.34 25.58
C PHE A 9 29.88 -7.35 24.47
N GLY A 10 31.13 -7.85 24.44
CA GLY A 10 31.58 -8.90 23.52
C GLY A 10 30.92 -10.26 23.80
N VAL A 11 30.71 -10.62 25.07
CA VAL A 11 30.04 -11.89 25.46
C VAL A 11 28.53 -11.85 25.16
N LEU A 12 27.89 -10.69 25.27
CA LEU A 12 26.45 -10.52 24.89
C LEU A 12 26.22 -10.64 23.37
N LEU A 13 27.19 -10.27 22.54
CA LEU A 13 27.11 -10.43 21.09
C LEU A 13 27.28 -11.87 20.60
N THR A 14 27.97 -12.72 21.37
CA THR A 14 28.21 -14.12 20.98
C THR A 14 27.09 -15.08 21.37
N MET A 15 26.11 -14.65 22.17
CA MET A 15 24.96 -15.48 22.55
C MET A 15 23.81 -15.51 21.54
N GLN A 16 23.91 -14.79 20.42
CA GLN A 16 22.85 -14.68 19.40
C GLN A 16 22.99 -15.72 18.27
N LEU A 17 23.93 -16.66 18.33
CA LEU A 17 24.13 -17.70 17.32
C LEU A 17 23.49 -19.05 17.70
N GLY A 18 22.44 -19.06 18.53
CA GLY A 18 21.56 -20.20 18.68
C GLY A 18 20.64 -20.32 17.50
N ALA A 19 20.68 -21.43 16.76
CA ALA A 19 19.76 -21.74 15.67
C ALA A 19 18.32 -21.54 16.13
N GLN A 20 17.69 -20.45 15.75
CA GLN A 20 16.25 -20.29 15.84
C GLN A 20 15.63 -21.21 14.79
N GLU A 21 14.81 -22.16 15.22
CA GLU A 21 13.87 -22.81 14.32
C GLU A 21 12.93 -21.73 13.80
N THR A 22 13.07 -21.39 12.54
CA THR A 22 12.20 -20.40 11.88
C THR A 22 11.04 -21.14 11.22
N LEU A 23 9.85 -20.55 11.32
CA LEU A 23 8.62 -21.10 10.72
C LEU A 23 8.78 -21.27 9.18
N PHE A 24 9.73 -20.55 8.59
CA PHE A 24 10.10 -20.60 7.18
C PHE A 24 11.59 -20.91 7.08
N ASN A 25 11.92 -22.16 6.85
CA ASN A 25 13.31 -22.64 6.85
C ASN A 25 14.12 -22.23 5.62
N ASN A 26 13.48 -21.74 4.54
CA ASN A 26 14.12 -21.22 3.33
C ASN A 26 13.18 -20.20 2.67
N LEU A 27 13.15 -18.98 3.18
CA LEU A 27 12.60 -17.84 2.45
C LEU A 27 13.71 -17.28 1.55
N ASP A 28 13.99 -17.99 0.48
CA ASP A 28 14.89 -17.46 -0.53
C ASP A 28 14.19 -16.32 -1.28
N VAL A 29 14.86 -15.16 -1.32
CA VAL A 29 14.40 -14.05 -2.14
C VAL A 29 14.64 -14.43 -3.59
N THR A 30 13.56 -14.73 -4.32
CA THR A 30 13.60 -15.16 -5.74
C THR A 30 13.54 -13.98 -6.69
N GLY A 31 13.27 -12.78 -6.20
CA GLY A 31 13.25 -11.60 -7.05
C GLY A 31 12.86 -10.32 -6.33
N ALA A 32 12.76 -9.25 -7.10
CA ALA A 32 12.28 -7.95 -6.65
C ALA A 32 11.64 -7.18 -7.79
N PHE A 33 10.64 -6.36 -7.48
CA PHE A 33 10.01 -5.51 -8.47
C PHE A 33 9.71 -4.11 -7.95
N GLY A 34 9.68 -3.15 -8.87
CA GLY A 34 9.05 -1.85 -8.72
C GLY A 34 7.71 -1.83 -9.46
N SER A 35 6.79 -0.96 -9.06
CA SER A 35 5.47 -0.92 -9.68
C SER A 35 4.91 0.49 -9.82
N VAL A 36 4.05 0.65 -10.83
CA VAL A 36 3.09 1.75 -10.94
C VAL A 36 1.71 1.17 -10.63
N ILE A 37 0.95 1.88 -9.79
CA ILE A 37 -0.37 1.46 -9.32
C ILE A 37 -1.36 2.56 -9.69
N ILE A 38 -2.45 2.18 -10.37
CA ILE A 38 -3.58 3.03 -10.67
C ILE A 38 -4.81 2.38 -10.04
N GLU A 39 -5.40 3.03 -9.05
CA GLU A 39 -6.59 2.56 -8.34
C GLU A 39 -7.75 3.49 -8.67
N THR A 40 -8.87 2.94 -9.09
CA THR A 40 -10.12 3.67 -9.28
C THR A 40 -11.09 3.32 -8.16
N GLY A 41 -11.70 4.33 -7.57
CA GLY A 41 -12.67 4.17 -6.48
C GLY A 41 -13.52 5.41 -6.35
N SER A 42 -14.26 5.54 -5.26
CA SER A 42 -15.03 6.76 -4.99
C SER A 42 -14.61 7.41 -3.66
N ILE A 43 -14.75 8.73 -3.60
CA ILE A 43 -14.74 9.51 -2.37
C ILE A 43 -15.97 10.43 -2.42
N ASN A 44 -16.76 10.43 -1.37
CA ASN A 44 -18.00 11.21 -1.28
C ASN A 44 -18.94 10.96 -2.49
N GLY A 45 -19.03 9.70 -2.93
CA GLY A 45 -19.86 9.31 -4.08
C GLY A 45 -19.32 9.68 -5.46
N GLU A 46 -18.21 10.41 -5.56
CA GLU A 46 -17.58 10.79 -6.81
C GLU A 46 -16.43 9.84 -7.19
N ILE A 47 -16.44 9.38 -8.43
CA ILE A 47 -15.40 8.47 -8.94
C ILE A 47 -14.13 9.26 -9.21
N GLY A 48 -13.01 8.73 -8.73
CA GLY A 48 -11.68 9.31 -8.96
C GLY A 48 -10.62 8.23 -9.13
N ALA A 49 -9.39 8.68 -9.32
CA ALA A 49 -8.26 7.80 -9.45
C ALA A 49 -7.14 8.17 -8.46
N ASP A 50 -6.65 7.16 -7.77
CA ASP A 50 -5.43 7.21 -6.99
C ASP A 50 -4.28 6.69 -7.86
N VAL A 51 -3.20 7.44 -7.91
CA VAL A 51 -2.00 7.03 -8.64
C VAL A 51 -0.82 6.98 -7.68
N GLY A 52 -0.05 5.93 -7.82
CA GLY A 52 1.10 5.75 -6.97
C GLY A 52 2.04 4.67 -7.48
N GLY A 53 2.84 4.16 -6.59
CA GLY A 53 3.75 3.09 -6.89
C GLY A 53 4.23 2.40 -5.63
N GLY A 54 5.04 1.38 -5.84
CA GLY A 54 5.60 0.61 -4.75
C GLY A 54 6.73 -0.27 -5.23
N GLY A 55 7.23 -1.10 -4.34
CA GLY A 55 8.19 -2.13 -4.65
C GLY A 55 8.18 -3.21 -3.59
N ALA A 56 8.54 -4.42 -3.98
CA ALA A 56 8.54 -5.55 -3.08
C ALA A 56 9.65 -6.55 -3.41
N LEU A 57 10.03 -7.32 -2.39
CA LEU A 57 10.82 -8.53 -2.53
C LEU A 57 9.89 -9.71 -2.76
N VAL A 58 10.25 -10.57 -3.68
CA VAL A 58 9.51 -11.78 -4.03
C VAL A 58 10.15 -12.97 -3.32
N MET A 59 9.31 -13.75 -2.66
CA MET A 59 9.63 -15.00 -2.00
C MET A 59 8.56 -16.01 -2.41
N SER A 60 8.64 -16.45 -3.66
CA SER A 60 7.58 -17.22 -4.33
C SER A 60 6.87 -18.23 -3.42
N PRO A 61 5.52 -18.25 -3.37
CA PRO A 61 4.55 -17.45 -4.16
C PRO A 61 4.15 -16.11 -3.52
N ILE A 62 4.77 -15.68 -2.41
CA ILE A 62 4.43 -14.45 -1.70
C ILE A 62 5.37 -13.30 -2.07
N PHE A 63 4.94 -12.08 -1.80
CA PHE A 63 5.81 -10.91 -1.82
C PHE A 63 5.51 -9.96 -0.65
N VAL A 64 6.53 -9.22 -0.24
CA VAL A 64 6.45 -8.25 0.86
C VAL A 64 7.17 -6.97 0.44
N GLY A 65 6.52 -5.85 0.61
CA GLY A 65 7.09 -4.57 0.22
C GLY A 65 6.38 -3.36 0.79
N GLY A 66 6.58 -2.24 0.12
CA GLY A 66 5.97 -0.97 0.47
C GLY A 66 5.32 -0.28 -0.71
N TYR A 67 4.37 0.59 -0.42
CA TYR A 67 3.67 1.37 -1.43
C TYR A 67 3.41 2.81 -0.96
N GLY A 68 3.13 3.69 -1.91
CA GLY A 68 2.64 5.04 -1.67
C GLY A 68 1.72 5.48 -2.78
N MET A 69 0.58 6.06 -2.41
CA MET A 69 -0.45 6.51 -3.34
C MET A 69 -0.95 7.90 -2.97
N GLY A 70 -1.40 8.62 -3.96
CA GLY A 70 -1.98 9.93 -3.78
C GLY A 70 -3.10 10.21 -4.77
N THR A 71 -4.11 10.90 -4.28
CA THR A 71 -5.34 11.18 -5.01
C THR A 71 -5.48 12.65 -5.29
N LYS A 72 -6.03 12.93 -6.45
CA LYS A 72 -6.61 14.21 -6.80
C LYS A 72 -8.08 13.97 -7.15
N TYR A 73 -8.93 14.15 -6.17
CA TYR A 73 -10.38 14.04 -6.34
C TYR A 73 -11.00 15.39 -6.69
N PRO A 74 -12.27 15.37 -7.21
CA PRO A 74 -13.05 16.56 -7.48
C PRO A 74 -13.28 17.41 -6.22
N THR A 75 -13.84 18.57 -6.45
CA THR A 75 -14.10 19.60 -5.44
C THR A 75 -15.23 19.16 -4.50
N HIS A 76 -15.02 19.17 -3.20
CA HIS A 76 -16.06 19.06 -2.20
C HIS A 76 -16.61 20.43 -1.82
N THR A 77 -17.92 20.57 -1.72
CA THR A 77 -18.59 21.82 -1.35
C THR A 77 -19.17 21.70 0.05
N ILE A 78 -18.65 22.48 1.01
CA ILE A 78 -19.26 22.63 2.33
C ILE A 78 -20.41 23.63 2.20
N THR A 79 -21.61 23.21 2.59
CA THR A 79 -22.85 23.95 2.34
C THR A 79 -23.33 24.79 3.54
N GLN A 80 -22.84 24.51 4.74
CA GLN A 80 -23.31 25.15 5.96
C GLN A 80 -22.17 25.68 6.86
N GLY A 81 -22.44 26.76 7.57
CA GLY A 81 -21.53 27.36 8.54
C GLY A 81 -20.59 28.43 7.98
N ASP A 82 -19.68 28.89 8.84
CA ASP A 82 -18.71 29.97 8.52
C ASP A 82 -17.65 29.50 7.52
N ASP A 83 -17.49 28.16 7.35
CA ASP A 83 -16.55 27.53 6.43
C ASP A 83 -17.22 27.12 5.09
N ALA A 84 -18.39 27.63 4.76
CA ALA A 84 -19.06 27.32 3.49
C ALA A 84 -18.18 27.70 2.29
N GLY A 85 -17.98 26.75 1.37
CA GLY A 85 -17.11 26.99 0.21
C GLY A 85 -16.73 25.72 -0.55
N ASN A 86 -15.95 25.90 -1.60
CA ASN A 86 -15.44 24.80 -2.41
C ASN A 86 -14.03 24.42 -1.98
N TYR A 87 -13.79 23.13 -1.76
CA TYR A 87 -12.54 22.56 -1.29
C TYR A 87 -12.05 21.44 -2.22
N ASP A 88 -10.76 21.39 -2.46
CA ASP A 88 -10.12 20.25 -3.11
C ASP A 88 -9.87 19.13 -2.09
N ILE A 89 -10.38 17.93 -2.34
CA ILE A 89 -10.04 16.76 -1.55
C ILE A 89 -8.65 16.27 -1.96
N LYS A 90 -7.75 16.14 -0.98
CA LYS A 90 -6.45 15.51 -1.11
C LYS A 90 -6.37 14.31 -0.17
N PHE A 91 -6.21 13.14 -0.74
CA PHE A 91 -6.07 11.91 0.00
C PHE A 91 -4.74 11.26 -0.40
N GLY A 92 -3.92 10.90 0.57
CA GLY A 92 -2.63 10.27 0.29
C GLY A 92 -2.23 9.36 1.44
N HIS A 93 -1.79 8.16 1.08
CA HIS A 93 -1.42 7.13 2.04
C HIS A 93 -0.28 6.26 1.51
N GLY A 94 0.38 5.55 2.42
CA GLY A 94 1.43 4.60 2.10
C GLY A 94 1.73 3.71 3.28
N GLY A 95 2.39 2.59 3.02
CA GLY A 95 2.66 1.60 4.05
C GLY A 95 3.14 0.28 3.50
N LEU A 96 2.71 -0.81 4.13
CA LEU A 96 3.08 -2.17 3.76
C LEU A 96 2.22 -2.67 2.59
N TRP A 97 2.85 -3.45 1.72
CA TRP A 97 2.21 -4.15 0.62
C TRP A 97 2.58 -5.63 0.68
N LEU A 98 1.57 -6.46 0.92
CA LEU A 98 1.71 -7.91 1.04
C LEU A 98 0.89 -8.56 -0.06
N GLY A 99 1.38 -9.64 -0.67
CA GLY A 99 0.60 -10.33 -1.67
C GLY A 99 1.06 -11.74 -1.95
N ILE A 100 0.27 -12.39 -2.79
CA ILE A 100 0.45 -13.75 -3.23
C ILE A 100 0.14 -13.87 -4.73
N ALA A 101 1.02 -14.57 -5.45
CA ALA A 101 0.89 -14.84 -6.89
C ALA A 101 1.20 -16.32 -7.15
N PRO A 102 0.28 -17.25 -6.84
CA PRO A 102 0.51 -18.67 -7.09
C PRO A 102 0.57 -18.95 -8.58
N LYS A 103 1.50 -19.83 -8.97
CA LYS A 103 1.75 -20.19 -10.40
C LYS A 103 2.08 -18.96 -11.24
N SER A 104 2.97 -18.11 -10.73
CA SER A 104 3.43 -16.88 -11.39
C SER A 104 4.20 -17.14 -12.71
N ASP A 105 4.57 -18.40 -12.97
CA ASP A 105 5.13 -18.92 -14.24
C ASP A 105 4.12 -18.94 -15.40
N LYS A 106 2.81 -18.98 -15.12
CA LYS A 106 1.76 -19.06 -16.15
C LYS A 106 1.48 -17.69 -16.76
N LEU A 107 1.13 -17.69 -18.07
CA LEU A 107 0.78 -16.47 -18.81
C LEU A 107 -0.29 -15.63 -18.09
N ILE A 108 -1.31 -16.30 -17.56
CA ILE A 108 -2.37 -15.70 -16.73
C ILE A 108 -2.47 -16.54 -15.46
N HIS A 109 -2.43 -15.88 -14.32
CA HIS A 109 -2.53 -16.55 -13.02
C HIS A 109 -3.27 -15.67 -12.00
N PHE A 110 -3.68 -16.28 -10.90
CA PHE A 110 -4.31 -15.55 -9.79
C PHE A 110 -3.29 -14.65 -9.10
N TYR A 111 -3.77 -13.47 -8.73
CA TYR A 111 -3.02 -12.47 -8.00
C TYR A 111 -3.88 -11.89 -6.91
N GLY A 112 -3.36 -11.81 -5.71
CA GLY A 112 -4.03 -11.16 -4.59
C GLY A 112 -3.06 -10.37 -3.74
N SER A 113 -3.50 -9.23 -3.24
CA SER A 113 -2.67 -8.43 -2.33
C SER A 113 -3.48 -7.68 -1.29
N THR A 114 -2.79 -7.19 -0.28
CA THR A 114 -3.35 -6.31 0.75
C THR A 114 -2.38 -5.17 1.00
N LYS A 115 -2.89 -3.95 0.91
CA LYS A 115 -2.17 -2.74 1.28
C LYS A 115 -2.63 -2.31 2.67
N ILE A 116 -1.69 -2.11 3.59
CA ILE A 116 -1.92 -1.65 4.97
C ILE A 116 -1.15 -0.35 5.12
N GLY A 117 -1.86 0.76 5.24
CA GLY A 117 -1.22 2.07 5.17
C GLY A 117 -1.75 3.09 6.16
N TRP A 118 -0.98 4.14 6.27
CA TRP A 118 -1.32 5.34 7.02
C TRP A 118 -1.15 6.56 6.13
N GLY A 119 -1.99 7.56 6.36
CA GLY A 119 -1.98 8.72 5.50
C GLY A 119 -2.66 9.94 6.07
N LYS A 120 -3.07 10.79 5.16
CA LYS A 120 -3.80 12.03 5.50
C LYS A 120 -4.89 12.28 4.48
N ALA A 121 -6.07 12.61 4.99
CA ALA A 121 -7.16 13.21 4.24
C ALA A 121 -7.17 14.73 4.54
N ARG A 122 -7.32 15.56 3.51
CA ARG A 122 -7.26 17.02 3.65
C ARG A 122 -8.28 17.70 2.77
N LEU A 123 -8.91 18.74 3.28
CA LEU A 123 -9.64 19.73 2.51
C LEU A 123 -8.74 20.95 2.29
N ARG A 124 -8.58 21.36 1.04
CA ARG A 124 -7.75 22.51 0.65
C ARG A 124 -8.58 23.58 -0.04
N GLN A 125 -8.33 24.81 0.37
CA GLN A 125 -8.88 25.99 -0.28
C GLN A 125 -7.73 26.95 -0.64
N ASN A 126 -7.68 27.46 -1.84
CA ASN A 126 -6.62 28.40 -2.31
C ASN A 126 -5.17 27.92 -2.04
N LYS A 127 -4.92 26.60 -2.12
CA LYS A 127 -3.64 25.92 -1.81
C LYS A 127 -3.33 25.73 -0.32
N ASP A 128 -4.09 26.30 0.59
CA ASP A 128 -3.93 26.10 2.04
C ASP A 128 -4.71 24.88 2.51
N ASN A 129 -4.13 24.11 3.43
CA ASN A 129 -4.83 23.01 4.09
C ASN A 129 -5.67 23.58 5.23
N ILE A 130 -6.98 23.52 5.10
CA ILE A 130 -7.91 24.06 6.11
C ILE A 130 -8.20 22.98 7.13
N PHE A 131 -8.51 21.76 6.67
CA PHE A 131 -8.77 20.60 7.52
C PHE A 131 -7.81 19.46 7.17
N THR A 132 -7.37 18.70 8.19
CA THR A 132 -6.45 17.56 7.99
C THR A 132 -6.70 16.49 9.02
N ASP A 133 -7.06 15.30 8.56
CA ASP A 133 -7.14 14.10 9.38
C ASP A 133 -6.01 13.12 9.08
N ARG A 134 -5.59 12.36 10.11
CA ARG A 134 -4.72 11.19 9.95
C ARG A 134 -5.59 9.97 9.81
N VAL A 135 -5.35 9.19 8.79
CA VAL A 135 -6.16 8.03 8.46
C VAL A 135 -5.34 6.75 8.43
N PHE A 136 -6.00 5.66 8.77
CA PHE A 136 -5.57 4.30 8.51
C PHE A 136 -6.33 3.78 7.28
N VAL A 137 -5.62 3.04 6.41
CA VAL A 137 -6.19 2.50 5.16
C VAL A 137 -5.85 1.02 5.08
N LEU A 138 -6.88 0.20 4.86
CA LEU A 138 -6.74 -1.23 4.59
C LEU A 138 -7.40 -1.53 3.24
N THR A 139 -6.66 -2.14 2.33
CA THR A 139 -7.12 -2.41 0.96
C THR A 139 -6.75 -3.82 0.54
N PRO A 140 -7.56 -4.85 0.85
CA PRO A 140 -7.45 -6.16 0.21
C PRO A 140 -7.99 -6.11 -1.21
N GLU A 141 -7.30 -6.83 -2.09
CA GLU A 141 -7.64 -6.93 -3.51
C GLU A 141 -7.31 -8.31 -4.06
N LEU A 142 -8.08 -8.77 -5.02
CA LEU A 142 -7.94 -10.06 -5.69
C LEU A 142 -8.24 -9.91 -7.18
N GLY A 143 -7.55 -10.65 -8.01
CA GLY A 143 -7.77 -10.66 -9.45
C GLY A 143 -6.82 -11.55 -10.21
N LEU A 144 -6.43 -11.10 -11.37
CA LEU A 144 -5.57 -11.83 -12.29
C LEU A 144 -4.35 -10.99 -12.64
N GLU A 145 -3.25 -11.67 -12.89
CA GLU A 145 -2.04 -11.08 -13.43
C GLU A 145 -1.66 -11.77 -14.73
N LEU A 146 -1.18 -10.97 -15.69
CA LEU A 146 -0.72 -11.36 -17.02
C LEU A 146 0.78 -11.10 -17.11
N ASN A 147 1.55 -12.13 -17.47
CA ASN A 147 2.96 -12.02 -17.81
C ASN A 147 3.10 -11.47 -19.23
N LEU A 148 3.43 -10.19 -19.39
CA LEU A 148 3.66 -9.57 -20.71
C LEU A 148 5.04 -9.91 -21.26
N THR A 149 6.03 -9.89 -20.37
CA THR A 149 7.42 -10.30 -20.63
C THR A 149 7.99 -10.92 -19.35
N GLU A 150 9.22 -11.44 -19.40
CA GLU A 150 9.92 -11.96 -18.21
C GLU A 150 10.10 -10.90 -17.10
N TRP A 151 10.17 -9.63 -17.46
CA TRP A 151 10.41 -8.51 -16.53
C TRP A 151 9.19 -7.60 -16.32
N LEU A 152 8.08 -7.78 -17.06
CA LEU A 152 6.90 -6.92 -16.99
C LEU A 152 5.63 -7.77 -16.82
N LYS A 153 4.95 -7.54 -15.72
CA LYS A 153 3.66 -8.15 -15.39
C LYS A 153 2.58 -7.08 -15.24
N LEU A 154 1.35 -7.43 -15.65
CA LEU A 154 0.18 -6.54 -15.61
C LEU A 154 -0.90 -7.17 -14.75
N GLY A 155 -1.21 -6.57 -13.61
CA GLY A 155 -2.24 -7.01 -12.68
C GLY A 155 -3.55 -6.23 -12.85
N PHE A 156 -4.66 -6.96 -12.87
CA PHE A 156 -6.03 -6.43 -12.82
C PHE A 156 -6.71 -7.00 -11.58
N THR A 157 -7.00 -6.16 -10.61
CA THR A 157 -7.64 -6.59 -9.37
C THR A 157 -8.86 -5.74 -9.04
N ALA A 158 -9.76 -6.32 -8.26
CA ALA A 158 -10.85 -5.63 -7.61
C ALA A 158 -10.77 -5.89 -6.10
N GLY A 159 -11.22 -4.93 -5.33
CA GLY A 159 -11.15 -5.01 -3.88
C GLY A 159 -12.04 -3.99 -3.19
N TYR A 160 -11.73 -3.76 -1.93
CA TYR A 160 -12.40 -2.76 -1.14
C TYR A 160 -11.37 -1.97 -0.32
N ARG A 161 -11.49 -0.65 -0.36
CA ARG A 161 -10.69 0.25 0.47
C ARG A 161 -11.50 0.62 1.71
N TRP A 162 -11.00 0.24 2.89
CA TRP A 162 -11.50 0.71 4.18
C TRP A 162 -10.62 1.83 4.69
N VAL A 163 -11.26 2.92 5.10
CA VAL A 163 -10.59 4.08 5.69
C VAL A 163 -11.14 4.31 7.09
N ASN A 164 -10.26 4.63 8.03
CA ASN A 164 -10.62 4.98 9.40
C ASN A 164 -9.77 6.15 9.89
N GLY A 165 -10.37 7.06 10.68
CA GLY A 165 -9.69 8.22 11.27
C GLY A 165 -10.12 9.56 10.69
N VAL A 166 -11.15 9.61 9.85
CA VAL A 166 -11.77 10.86 9.39
C VAL A 166 -12.68 11.38 10.52
N THR A 167 -12.33 12.52 11.12
CA THR A 167 -13.00 13.05 12.31
C THR A 167 -13.14 14.57 12.33
N GLN A 168 -12.30 15.30 11.59
CA GLN A 168 -12.26 16.78 11.58
C GLN A 168 -12.67 17.37 10.23
N LEU A 169 -12.79 16.54 9.19
CA LEU A 169 -13.26 16.99 7.88
C LEU A 169 -14.76 17.23 7.96
N GLN A 170 -15.16 18.48 7.75
CA GLN A 170 -16.58 18.85 7.82
C GLN A 170 -17.39 18.18 6.72
N GLU A 171 -18.58 17.67 7.07
CA GLU A 171 -19.51 16.96 6.19
C GLU A 171 -18.93 15.70 5.51
N LEU A 172 -17.78 15.16 6.00
CA LEU A 172 -17.15 13.93 5.50
C LEU A 172 -16.80 12.99 6.65
N ASP A 173 -16.99 11.72 6.43
CA ASP A 173 -16.68 10.66 7.39
C ASP A 173 -15.84 9.51 6.79
N ASN A 174 -15.65 8.43 7.54
CA ASN A 174 -14.88 7.27 7.09
C ASN A 174 -15.51 6.57 5.89
N ASP A 175 -16.84 6.53 5.81
CA ASP A 175 -17.57 5.84 4.75
C ASP A 175 -17.46 6.59 3.42
N ASP A 176 -17.32 7.91 3.46
CA ASP A 176 -17.08 8.72 2.26
C ASP A 176 -15.76 8.39 1.57
N PHE A 177 -14.76 7.93 2.33
CA PHE A 177 -13.44 7.51 1.81
C PHE A 177 -13.34 6.01 1.57
N SER A 178 -14.29 5.21 2.08
CA SER A 178 -14.34 3.77 1.92
C SER A 178 -15.16 3.40 0.68
N SER A 179 -14.61 2.54 -0.20
CA SER A 179 -15.32 2.20 -1.44
C SER A 179 -14.84 0.88 -2.04
N PRO A 180 -15.65 0.23 -2.88
CA PRO A 180 -15.16 -0.73 -3.84
C PRO A 180 -14.14 -0.07 -4.76
N ILE A 181 -13.10 -0.82 -5.15
CA ILE A 181 -12.03 -0.35 -6.01
C ILE A 181 -11.73 -1.31 -7.15
N GLY A 182 -11.24 -0.75 -8.27
CA GLY A 182 -10.58 -1.50 -9.31
C GLY A 182 -9.13 -1.03 -9.41
N VAL A 183 -8.18 -1.95 -9.54
CA VAL A 183 -6.75 -1.62 -9.55
C VAL A 183 -6.07 -2.20 -10.78
N LEU A 184 -5.27 -1.36 -11.43
CA LEU A 184 -4.34 -1.71 -12.48
C LEU A 184 -2.92 -1.54 -11.95
N THR A 185 -2.14 -2.61 -12.00
CA THR A 185 -0.76 -2.61 -11.49
C THR A 185 0.21 -3.04 -12.58
N PHE A 186 1.20 -2.21 -12.86
CA PHE A 186 2.34 -2.55 -13.71
C PHE A 186 3.51 -2.89 -12.78
N ARG A 187 3.95 -4.14 -12.79
CA ARG A 187 5.10 -4.61 -12.01
C ARG A 187 6.29 -4.85 -12.95
N MET A 188 7.42 -4.22 -12.64
CA MET A 188 8.64 -4.29 -13.44
C MET A 188 9.79 -4.75 -12.55
N GLY A 189 10.45 -5.86 -12.91
CA GLY A 189 11.54 -6.40 -12.10
C GLY A 189 12.04 -7.75 -12.54
N GLY A 190 12.82 -8.39 -11.67
CA GLY A 190 13.22 -9.79 -11.79
C GLY A 190 12.23 -10.66 -11.02
N PHE A 191 11.67 -11.63 -11.71
CA PHE A 191 10.81 -12.65 -11.14
C PHE A 191 11.48 -13.98 -11.47
N GLU A 192 12.31 -14.51 -10.57
CA GLU A 192 12.80 -15.88 -10.72
C GLU A 192 11.63 -16.80 -10.40
N ASP A 193 10.98 -17.29 -11.44
CA ASP A 193 10.06 -18.40 -11.36
C ASP A 193 10.96 -19.66 -11.50
N ASP A 194 11.14 -20.44 -10.43
CA ASP A 194 11.82 -21.73 -10.49
C ASP A 194 11.09 -22.63 -11.52
N PHE A 195 11.81 -22.96 -12.60
CA PHE A 195 11.38 -23.91 -13.62
C PHE A 195 11.52 -25.36 -13.13
#